data_46fc76106674b8160fa8cd95d095bc32
#
_entry.id   46fc76106674b8160fa8cd95d095bc32
#
_cell.length_a   1.000
_cell.length_b   1.000
_cell.length_c   1.000
_cell.angle_alpha   90.00
_cell.angle_beta   90.00
_cell.angle_gamma   90.00
#
_symmetry.space_group_name_H-M   'P 1'
#
loop_
_entity.id
_entity.type
_entity.pdbx_description
1 polymer ?
#
loop_
_entity_poly.entity_id
_entity_poly.type
_entity_poly.pdbx_seq_one_letter_code
_entity_poly.pdbx_strand_id
1 'polypeptide(L)'
;MSKSRFWALIAALALALASFGIAACGDDDGDTTGGGGGGADLGLIKEGQLLVGIDTPYPPFEIGQPPDVSGYDIEVFNEVAKRLGLPVTYQDTAFDTIFRDLAQGKFDAVLAATTILPDREQTVDFSDPYYLTPQSLLVTEGSDIRTVDDLDGATVGAQDGTTGEFYAQDETAASEVRGYPEGPDAINALKAGQVDAVIIDAAVAVDAVKKSGGIEIAQKIVTNELYGIPVAEDNDALLEQINGALAEIKEDGTLAELYQKYFKKDPPQSVLEGTHEPE
;
A
#
# COMPACT_ATOMS: atom_id res chain seq x y z
N MET A 1 27.42 -51.80 28.78
CA MET A 1 27.95 -51.73 30.17
C MET A 1 27.39 -50.46 30.74
N SER A 2 26.45 -50.59 31.56
CA SER A 2 26.36 -50.69 33.00
C SER A 2 26.09 -49.29 33.59
N LYS A 3 24.83 -49.04 33.99
CA LYS A 3 24.27 -49.05 35.37
C LYS A 3 24.71 -47.82 36.15
N SER A 4 23.97 -47.09 36.92
CA SER A 4 22.76 -47.32 37.72
C SER A 4 22.52 -46.03 38.52
N ARG A 5 21.29 -45.51 38.67
CA ARG A 5 20.45 -45.68 39.87
C ARG A 5 21.00 -45.08 41.16
N PHE A 6 20.25 -44.16 41.78
CA PHE A 6 19.72 -44.24 43.15
C PHE A 6 19.06 -42.91 43.49
N TRP A 7 17.77 -42.82 43.66
CA TRP A 7 16.93 -42.97 44.86
C TRP A 7 17.25 -41.88 45.89
N ALA A 8 16.39 -41.20 46.51
CA ALA A 8 14.97 -41.17 46.79
C ALA A 8 14.77 -40.52 48.18
N LEU A 9 13.59 -39.96 48.35
CA LEU A 9 12.81 -39.85 49.62
C LEU A 9 13.26 -38.77 50.63
N ILE A 10 12.39 -37.99 51.29
CA ILE A 10 11.18 -38.21 52.10
C ILE A 10 10.67 -36.82 52.50
N ALA A 11 9.47 -36.45 52.29
CA ALA A 11 8.23 -36.49 53.07
C ALA A 11 8.11 -35.35 54.11
N ALA A 12 7.12 -34.52 53.89
CA ALA A 12 5.83 -34.42 54.60
C ALA A 12 5.85 -33.92 56.07
N LEU A 13 5.02 -32.91 56.34
CA LEU A 13 4.09 -32.77 57.45
C LEU A 13 3.61 -31.32 57.52
N ALA A 14 2.43 -30.98 57.21
CA ALA A 14 1.14 -31.12 57.87
C ALA A 14 0.78 -29.92 58.77
N LEU A 15 -0.38 -29.34 58.36
CA LEU A 15 -1.45 -28.76 59.17
C LEU A 15 -1.14 -27.84 60.37
N ALA A 16 -1.79 -26.65 60.35
CA ALA A 16 -2.82 -26.28 61.32
C ALA A 16 -3.57 -25.00 60.92
N LEU A 17 -4.85 -25.10 61.04
CA LEU A 17 -5.92 -24.10 61.02
C LEU A 17 -5.75 -23.03 62.11
N ALA A 18 -6.16 -21.81 61.85
CA ALA A 18 -7.12 -21.14 62.68
C ALA A 18 -7.67 -19.85 62.07
N SER A 19 -8.95 -19.75 62.08
CA SER A 19 -9.89 -18.73 61.68
C SER A 19 -9.95 -17.53 62.60
N PHE A 20 -10.76 -16.53 62.18
CA PHE A 20 -11.29 -15.33 62.83
C PHE A 20 -10.45 -14.08 62.54
N GLY A 21 -11.00 -12.99 62.05
CA GLY A 21 -12.35 -12.54 61.87
C GLY A 21 -12.41 -11.04 61.69
N ILE A 22 -13.39 -10.57 60.94
CA ILE A 22 -14.13 -9.31 61.10
C ILE A 22 -13.47 -7.98 60.70
N ALA A 23 -13.97 -7.44 59.58
CA ALA A 23 -14.46 -6.12 59.25
C ALA A 23 -13.78 -4.87 59.82
N ALA A 24 -13.32 -4.01 58.92
CA ALA A 24 -13.57 -2.58 59.01
C ALA A 24 -13.58 -1.96 57.61
N CYS A 25 -14.62 -1.23 57.32
CA CYS A 25 -14.79 -0.35 56.17
C CYS A 25 -13.70 0.70 56.13
N GLY A 26 -13.22 0.99 54.94
CA GLY A 26 -12.45 2.17 54.63
C GLY A 26 -12.65 2.45 53.14
N ASP A 27 -13.55 3.37 52.84
CA ASP A 27 -13.68 4.01 51.55
C ASP A 27 -12.34 4.65 51.19
N ASP A 28 -11.80 4.28 50.02
CA ASP A 28 -10.89 5.18 49.33
C ASP A 28 -11.10 4.95 47.83
N ASP A 29 -11.78 5.91 47.24
CA ASP A 29 -12.04 6.06 45.82
C ASP A 29 -10.71 6.21 45.08
N GLY A 30 -10.25 5.11 44.50
CA GLY A 30 -9.18 5.10 43.53
C GLY A 30 -9.76 4.64 42.21
N ASP A 31 -10.55 5.47 41.55
CA ASP A 31 -11.01 5.30 40.18
C ASP A 31 -9.82 5.40 39.24
N THR A 32 -9.14 4.27 39.01
CA THR A 32 -8.31 4.08 37.84
C THR A 32 -9.14 3.33 36.80
N THR A 33 -10.10 4.03 36.20
CA THR A 33 -10.66 3.65 34.93
C THR A 33 -9.56 3.80 33.86
N GLY A 34 -8.67 2.83 33.80
CA GLY A 34 -7.94 2.50 32.61
C GLY A 34 -8.95 1.93 31.62
N GLY A 35 -9.50 2.81 30.80
CA GLY A 35 -10.30 2.42 29.62
C GLY A 35 -9.40 1.69 28.63
N GLY A 36 -9.18 0.41 28.88
CA GLY A 36 -8.75 -0.52 27.86
C GLY A 36 -9.99 -0.86 27.04
N GLY A 37 -10.24 -0.08 25.97
CA GLY A 37 -11.10 -0.54 24.89
C GLY A 37 -10.48 -1.84 24.38
N GLY A 38 -11.22 -2.96 24.49
CA GLY A 38 -10.86 -4.22 23.86
C GLY A 38 -11.00 -4.09 22.35
N GLY A 39 -10.06 -3.36 21.70
CA GLY A 39 -9.88 -3.41 20.27
C GLY A 39 -9.35 -4.79 19.87
N ALA A 40 -9.79 -5.31 18.73
CA ALA A 40 -9.23 -6.52 18.17
C ALA A 40 -7.70 -6.37 18.09
N ASP A 41 -6.99 -7.47 18.35
CA ASP A 41 -5.56 -7.51 18.07
C ASP A 41 -5.38 -7.44 16.54
N LEU A 42 -4.78 -6.37 16.08
CA LEU A 42 -4.57 -6.11 14.65
C LEU A 42 -3.28 -6.76 14.12
N GLY A 43 -2.57 -7.52 14.92
CA GLY A 43 -1.32 -8.18 14.53
C GLY A 43 -0.21 -7.21 14.10
N LEU A 44 -0.22 -5.97 14.62
CA LEU A 44 0.73 -4.93 14.22
C LEU A 44 2.16 -5.28 14.66
N ILE A 45 3.12 -5.00 13.78
CA ILE A 45 4.57 -5.16 14.06
C ILE A 45 4.97 -4.37 15.31
N LYS A 46 4.38 -3.20 15.48
CA LYS A 46 4.55 -2.36 16.67
C LYS A 46 3.19 -2.00 17.25
N GLU A 47 2.90 -2.48 18.45
CA GLU A 47 1.65 -2.21 19.12
C GLU A 47 1.30 -0.71 19.12
N GLY A 48 0.08 -0.39 18.67
CA GLY A 48 -0.45 0.97 18.66
C GLY A 48 0.12 1.90 17.60
N GLN A 49 0.81 1.38 16.59
CA GLN A 49 1.37 2.16 15.48
C GLN A 49 1.39 1.36 14.19
N LEU A 50 1.00 1.97 13.07
CA LEU A 50 1.12 1.39 11.74
C LEU A 50 2.50 1.71 11.15
N LEU A 51 3.18 0.66 10.66
CA LEU A 51 4.39 0.78 9.85
C LEU A 51 4.03 0.47 8.39
N VAL A 52 4.18 1.45 7.51
CA VAL A 52 3.69 1.38 6.12
C VAL A 52 4.85 1.52 5.15
N GLY A 53 4.98 0.52 4.25
CA GLY A 53 5.91 0.58 3.14
C GLY A 53 5.36 1.48 2.03
N ILE A 54 6.20 2.35 1.48
CA ILE A 54 5.89 3.20 0.32
C ILE A 54 7.02 3.10 -0.70
N ASP A 55 6.69 3.38 -1.97
CA ASP A 55 7.69 3.59 -3.02
C ASP A 55 7.62 5.05 -3.46
N THR A 56 8.70 5.80 -3.23
CA THR A 56 8.67 7.26 -3.45
C THR A 56 10.00 7.78 -4.01
N PRO A 57 9.94 8.64 -5.04
CA PRO A 57 8.78 9.44 -5.48
C PRO A 57 7.94 8.79 -6.59
N TYR A 58 6.61 8.82 -6.47
CA TYR A 58 5.65 8.45 -7.53
C TYR A 58 4.50 9.47 -7.60
N PRO A 59 4.76 10.73 -7.97
CA PRO A 59 3.75 11.79 -7.93
C PRO A 59 2.66 11.58 -8.97
N PRO A 60 1.37 11.87 -8.64
CA PRO A 60 0.89 12.61 -7.47
C PRO A 60 0.53 11.73 -6.26
N PHE A 61 0.87 10.44 -6.25
CA PHE A 61 0.51 9.49 -5.19
C PHE A 61 1.45 9.60 -3.99
N GLU A 62 2.75 9.47 -4.19
CA GLU A 62 3.82 9.62 -3.18
C GLU A 62 4.78 10.74 -3.60
N ILE A 63 4.92 11.73 -2.74
CA ILE A 63 5.75 12.92 -2.97
C ILE A 63 6.63 13.16 -1.76
N GLY A 64 7.92 13.37 -1.97
CA GLY A 64 8.90 13.62 -0.91
C GLY A 64 9.56 12.34 -0.44
N GLN A 65 10.16 12.38 0.74
CA GLN A 65 10.84 11.25 1.37
C GLN A 65 10.46 11.21 2.86
N PRO A 66 10.34 10.00 3.48
CA PRO A 66 10.10 9.91 4.92
C PRO A 66 11.14 10.71 5.72
N PRO A 67 10.76 11.42 6.79
CA PRO A 67 9.39 11.48 7.33
C PRO A 67 8.46 12.49 6.63
N ASP A 68 8.95 13.30 5.70
CA ASP A 68 8.21 14.41 5.07
C ASP A 68 7.60 13.96 3.73
N VAL A 69 6.56 13.12 3.79
CA VAL A 69 5.84 12.61 2.64
C VAL A 69 4.45 13.22 2.51
N SER A 70 3.98 13.31 1.27
CA SER A 70 2.64 13.81 0.91
C SER A 70 2.18 13.13 -0.38
N GLY A 71 0.96 13.39 -0.82
CA GLY A 71 0.41 12.82 -2.04
C GLY A 71 -0.96 12.22 -1.79
N TYR A 72 -1.60 11.76 -2.87
CA TYR A 72 -2.94 11.23 -2.79
C TYR A 72 -3.01 9.99 -1.89
N ASP A 73 -2.12 9.03 -2.10
CA ASP A 73 -2.06 7.79 -1.32
C ASP A 73 -1.81 8.09 0.15
N ILE A 74 -0.84 8.94 0.43
CA ILE A 74 -0.49 9.34 1.80
C ILE A 74 -1.69 9.98 2.51
N GLU A 75 -2.45 10.84 1.83
CA GLU A 75 -3.61 11.49 2.45
C GLU A 75 -4.79 10.53 2.63
N VAL A 76 -5.04 9.61 1.67
CA VAL A 76 -6.04 8.55 1.83
C VAL A 76 -5.71 7.69 3.05
N PHE A 77 -4.47 7.21 3.16
CA PHE A 77 -4.09 6.34 4.27
C PHE A 77 -4.05 7.07 5.62
N ASN A 78 -3.66 8.33 5.64
CA ASN A 78 -3.73 9.14 6.86
C ASN A 78 -5.18 9.28 7.37
N GLU A 79 -6.16 9.40 6.47
CA GLU A 79 -7.58 9.41 6.84
C GLU A 79 -8.07 8.03 7.31
N VAL A 80 -7.59 6.94 6.72
CA VAL A 80 -7.81 5.56 7.21
C VAL A 80 -7.24 5.41 8.62
N ALA A 81 -5.96 5.68 8.80
CA ALA A 81 -5.27 5.54 10.08
C ALA A 81 -5.88 6.40 11.21
N LYS A 82 -6.35 7.59 10.87
CA LYS A 82 -7.06 8.49 11.79
C LYS A 82 -8.37 7.86 12.31
N ARG A 83 -9.11 7.13 11.46
CA ARG A 83 -10.32 6.40 11.86
C ARG A 83 -10.00 5.21 12.76
N LEU A 84 -8.88 4.55 12.49
CA LEU A 84 -8.37 3.49 13.36
C LEU A 84 -7.79 4.02 14.69
N GLY A 85 -7.54 5.34 14.79
CA GLY A 85 -6.89 5.94 15.96
C GLY A 85 -5.41 5.59 16.10
N LEU A 86 -4.74 5.24 14.98
CA LEU A 86 -3.36 4.79 14.95
C LEU A 86 -2.44 5.82 14.27
N PRO A 87 -1.32 6.19 14.87
CA PRO A 87 -0.27 6.93 14.18
C PRO A 87 0.41 6.08 13.11
N VAL A 88 0.89 6.72 12.04
CA VAL A 88 1.57 6.07 10.92
C VAL A 88 3.05 6.45 10.90
N THR A 89 3.89 5.47 10.58
CA THR A 89 5.27 5.68 10.16
C THR A 89 5.43 5.12 8.76
N TYR A 90 5.89 5.95 7.83
CA TYR A 90 6.19 5.55 6.47
C TYR A 90 7.66 5.17 6.33
N GLN A 91 7.93 4.13 5.54
CA GLN A 91 9.28 3.68 5.20
C GLN A 91 9.37 3.47 3.69
N ASP A 92 10.35 4.11 3.08
CA ASP A 92 10.65 3.97 1.66
C ASP A 92 11.26 2.60 1.35
N THR A 93 10.82 1.99 0.24
CA THR A 93 11.30 0.69 -0.24
C THR A 93 11.02 0.56 -1.74
N ALA A 94 11.85 -0.20 -2.46
CA ALA A 94 11.69 -0.38 -3.90
C ALA A 94 10.43 -1.18 -4.26
N PHE A 95 9.71 -0.76 -5.31
CA PHE A 95 8.45 -1.36 -5.74
C PHE A 95 8.57 -2.84 -6.12
N ASP A 96 9.64 -3.23 -6.80
CA ASP A 96 9.89 -4.62 -7.26
C ASP A 96 9.99 -5.65 -6.12
N THR A 97 10.23 -5.17 -4.89
CA THR A 97 10.37 -6.02 -3.71
C THR A 97 9.30 -5.82 -2.66
N ILE A 98 8.44 -4.80 -2.82
CA ILE A 98 7.53 -4.32 -1.77
C ILE A 98 6.54 -5.39 -1.27
N PHE A 99 5.97 -6.20 -2.17
CA PHE A 99 5.03 -7.27 -1.81
C PHE A 99 5.72 -8.40 -1.02
N ARG A 100 6.92 -8.81 -1.46
CA ARG A 100 7.74 -9.78 -0.73
C ARG A 100 8.13 -9.27 0.65
N ASP A 101 8.47 -8.00 0.75
CA ASP A 101 8.89 -7.37 1.99
C ASP A 101 7.70 -7.25 2.97
N LEU A 102 6.49 -6.97 2.46
CA LEU A 102 5.24 -7.04 3.22
C LEU A 102 4.96 -8.47 3.72
N ALA A 103 5.03 -9.47 2.85
CA ALA A 103 4.82 -10.88 3.22
C ALA A 103 5.85 -11.40 4.24
N GLN A 104 7.03 -10.78 4.33
CA GLN A 104 8.05 -11.07 5.34
C GLN A 104 7.84 -10.32 6.66
N GLY A 105 6.77 -9.55 6.79
CA GLY A 105 6.44 -8.79 8.00
C GLY A 105 7.35 -7.59 8.24
N LYS A 106 7.85 -6.94 7.18
CA LYS A 106 8.60 -5.68 7.32
C LYS A 106 7.68 -4.48 7.50
N PHE A 107 6.45 -4.57 7.04
CA PHE A 107 5.40 -3.55 7.08
C PHE A 107 4.10 -4.17 7.55
N ASP A 108 3.20 -3.37 8.14
CA ASP A 108 1.83 -3.73 8.44
C ASP A 108 0.94 -3.63 7.19
N ALA A 109 1.22 -2.64 6.35
CA ALA A 109 0.56 -2.39 5.08
C ALA A 109 1.53 -1.75 4.08
N VAL A 110 1.11 -1.72 2.81
CA VAL A 110 1.84 -1.02 1.74
C VAL A 110 0.95 0.02 1.09
N LEU A 111 1.56 1.13 0.67
CA LEU A 111 0.91 2.20 -0.05
C LEU A 111 1.86 2.73 -1.13
N ALA A 112 1.63 2.32 -2.36
CA ALA A 112 2.52 2.61 -3.49
C ALA A 112 1.78 2.50 -4.84
N ALA A 113 0.60 3.12 -4.94
CA ALA A 113 -0.24 3.07 -6.15
C ALA A 113 -0.41 1.62 -6.68
N THR A 114 -0.68 0.68 -5.78
CA THR A 114 -0.59 -0.76 -6.05
C THR A 114 -1.85 -1.30 -6.72
N THR A 115 -1.73 -1.72 -7.96
CA THR A 115 -2.81 -2.39 -8.70
C THR A 115 -3.12 -3.76 -8.10
N ILE A 116 -4.41 -4.01 -7.82
CA ILE A 116 -4.94 -5.32 -7.44
C ILE A 116 -4.79 -6.25 -8.64
N LEU A 117 -3.99 -7.30 -8.49
CA LEU A 117 -3.75 -8.31 -9.53
C LEU A 117 -3.81 -9.72 -8.93
N PRO A 118 -4.40 -10.70 -9.65
CA PRO A 118 -4.47 -12.09 -9.18
C PRO A 118 -3.12 -12.70 -8.80
N ASP A 119 -2.04 -12.29 -9.47
CA ASP A 119 -0.69 -12.78 -9.16
C ASP A 119 -0.16 -12.18 -7.86
N ARG A 120 -0.48 -10.93 -7.55
CA ARG A 120 -0.12 -10.27 -6.28
C ARG A 120 -0.95 -10.82 -5.11
N GLU A 121 -2.23 -11.14 -5.37
CA GLU A 121 -3.14 -11.76 -4.39
C GLU A 121 -2.73 -13.20 -3.98
N GLN A 122 -1.74 -13.80 -4.64
CA GLN A 122 -1.12 -15.04 -4.20
C GLN A 122 -0.10 -14.86 -3.06
N THR A 123 0.23 -13.62 -2.72
CA THR A 123 1.31 -13.30 -1.76
C THR A 123 0.83 -12.35 -0.66
N VAL A 124 -0.15 -11.52 -0.96
CA VAL A 124 -0.70 -10.48 -0.05
C VAL A 124 -2.20 -10.34 -0.27
N ASP A 125 -2.92 -9.89 0.75
CA ASP A 125 -4.33 -9.53 0.62
C ASP A 125 -4.48 -8.04 0.30
N PHE A 126 -5.53 -7.69 -0.45
CA PHE A 126 -5.80 -6.30 -0.82
C PHE A 126 -7.09 -5.78 -0.16
N SER A 127 -7.07 -4.51 0.20
CA SER A 127 -8.29 -3.80 0.60
C SER A 127 -9.25 -3.60 -0.57
N ASP A 128 -10.45 -3.14 -0.25
CA ASP A 128 -11.34 -2.52 -1.24
C ASP A 128 -10.60 -1.43 -2.00
N PRO A 129 -10.93 -1.24 -3.31
CA PRO A 129 -10.24 -0.26 -4.13
C PRO A 129 -10.50 1.18 -3.66
N TYR A 130 -9.45 2.02 -3.74
CA TYR A 130 -9.54 3.45 -3.43
C TYR A 130 -9.21 4.35 -4.64
N TYR A 131 -8.72 3.79 -5.75
CA TYR A 131 -8.42 4.52 -6.98
C TYR A 131 -8.59 3.64 -8.22
N LEU A 132 -8.84 4.27 -9.37
CA LEU A 132 -8.87 3.61 -10.69
C LEU A 132 -8.05 4.42 -11.69
N THR A 133 -7.13 3.74 -12.36
CA THR A 133 -6.26 4.32 -13.38
C THR A 133 -6.22 3.47 -14.65
N PRO A 134 -6.08 4.09 -15.82
CA PRO A 134 -5.55 3.46 -17.01
C PRO A 134 -4.03 3.65 -17.07
N GLN A 135 -3.35 2.95 -17.97
CA GLN A 135 -1.99 3.24 -18.38
C GLN A 135 -1.93 4.38 -19.42
N SER A 136 -0.74 4.94 -19.62
CA SER A 136 -0.48 5.93 -20.66
C SER A 136 0.85 5.64 -21.36
N LEU A 137 0.88 5.87 -22.67
CA LEU A 137 2.08 5.90 -23.47
C LEU A 137 2.61 7.34 -23.52
N LEU A 138 3.76 7.58 -22.90
CA LEU A 138 4.51 8.82 -22.96
C LEU A 138 5.56 8.74 -24.05
N VAL A 139 5.71 9.83 -24.80
CA VAL A 139 6.73 10.00 -25.83
C VAL A 139 7.34 11.41 -25.74
N THR A 140 8.44 11.65 -26.42
CA THR A 140 8.95 13.03 -26.62
C THR A 140 8.03 13.83 -27.52
N GLU A 141 7.88 15.13 -27.28
CA GLU A 141 7.09 16.01 -28.14
C GLU A 141 7.55 15.90 -29.61
N GLY A 142 6.58 15.68 -30.50
CA GLY A 142 6.85 15.54 -31.92
C GLY A 142 7.36 14.15 -32.37
N SER A 143 7.36 13.16 -31.50
CA SER A 143 7.64 11.75 -31.85
C SER A 143 6.71 11.26 -32.98
N ASP A 144 7.18 10.32 -33.78
CA ASP A 144 6.33 9.61 -34.76
C ASP A 144 5.48 8.51 -34.12
N ILE A 145 5.83 8.05 -32.91
CA ILE A 145 5.06 7.09 -32.12
C ILE A 145 3.79 7.78 -31.58
N ARG A 146 2.61 7.25 -31.94
CA ARG A 146 1.30 7.77 -31.56
C ARG A 146 0.48 6.77 -30.74
N THR A 147 0.71 5.49 -30.95
CA THR A 147 -0.01 4.40 -30.31
C THR A 147 0.96 3.28 -29.93
N VAL A 148 0.50 2.33 -29.14
CA VAL A 148 1.29 1.13 -28.80
C VAL A 148 1.60 0.26 -30.04
N ASP A 149 0.81 0.39 -31.09
CA ASP A 149 1.04 -0.34 -32.36
C ASP A 149 2.27 0.20 -33.12
N ASP A 150 2.73 1.41 -32.79
CA ASP A 150 3.90 2.04 -33.41
C ASP A 150 5.21 1.67 -32.70
N LEU A 151 5.18 0.77 -31.72
CA LEU A 151 6.34 0.41 -30.89
C LEU A 151 7.23 -0.68 -31.51
N ASP A 152 6.95 -1.14 -32.74
CA ASP A 152 7.81 -2.11 -33.41
C ASP A 152 9.22 -1.53 -33.62
N GLY A 153 10.22 -2.22 -33.06
CA GLY A 153 11.61 -1.78 -33.06
C GLY A 153 11.98 -0.71 -32.02
N ALA A 154 11.02 -0.18 -31.27
CA ALA A 154 11.27 0.83 -30.23
C ALA A 154 11.79 0.21 -28.93
N THR A 155 12.47 1.05 -28.13
CA THR A 155 12.80 0.76 -26.73
C THR A 155 11.79 1.45 -25.82
N VAL A 156 11.08 0.70 -24.97
CA VAL A 156 10.11 1.21 -24.01
C VAL A 156 10.69 1.17 -22.59
N GLY A 157 10.60 2.28 -21.87
CA GLY A 157 10.93 2.35 -20.45
C GLY A 157 9.70 2.13 -19.58
N ALA A 158 9.89 1.46 -18.45
CA ALA A 158 8.87 1.31 -17.40
C ALA A 158 9.55 1.17 -16.04
N GLN A 159 8.80 1.30 -14.94
CA GLN A 159 9.32 0.98 -13.63
C GLN A 159 9.27 -0.54 -13.41
N ASP A 160 10.32 -1.10 -12.79
CA ASP A 160 10.45 -2.53 -12.51
C ASP A 160 9.27 -3.07 -11.67
N GLY A 161 8.69 -4.21 -12.08
CA GLY A 161 7.62 -4.91 -11.37
C GLY A 161 6.23 -4.28 -11.47
N THR A 162 6.06 -3.22 -12.29
CA THR A 162 4.78 -2.55 -12.49
C THR A 162 3.93 -3.16 -13.60
N THR A 163 2.63 -2.86 -13.58
CA THR A 163 1.71 -3.21 -14.69
C THR A 163 2.10 -2.55 -16.00
N GLY A 164 2.72 -1.37 -15.95
CA GLY A 164 3.27 -0.71 -17.13
C GLY A 164 4.40 -1.49 -17.79
N GLU A 165 5.30 -2.09 -16.99
CA GLU A 165 6.35 -2.98 -17.49
C GLU A 165 5.75 -4.25 -18.11
N PHE A 166 4.83 -4.90 -17.40
CA PHE A 166 4.16 -6.12 -17.89
C PHE A 166 3.40 -5.85 -19.18
N TYR A 167 2.66 -4.73 -19.25
CA TYR A 167 1.98 -4.34 -20.47
C TYR A 167 2.96 -4.14 -21.64
N ALA A 168 4.08 -3.46 -21.39
CA ALA A 168 5.10 -3.24 -22.42
C ALA A 168 5.68 -4.55 -22.94
N GLN A 169 5.91 -5.54 -22.06
CA GLN A 169 6.49 -6.84 -22.38
C GLN A 169 5.50 -7.75 -23.12
N ASP A 170 4.24 -7.79 -22.70
CA ASP A 170 3.28 -8.81 -23.12
C ASP A 170 2.35 -8.32 -24.24
N GLU A 171 2.07 -7.00 -24.29
CA GLU A 171 1.03 -6.42 -25.14
C GLU A 171 1.58 -5.50 -26.24
N THR A 172 2.90 -5.37 -26.38
CA THR A 172 3.49 -4.51 -27.40
C THR A 172 4.54 -5.22 -28.26
N ALA A 173 4.83 -4.64 -29.42
CA ALA A 173 5.90 -5.12 -30.33
C ALA A 173 7.25 -4.41 -30.05
N ALA A 174 7.46 -3.85 -28.86
CA ALA A 174 8.71 -3.20 -28.50
C ALA A 174 9.90 -4.17 -28.66
N SER A 175 11.00 -3.67 -29.21
CA SER A 175 12.20 -4.50 -29.38
C SER A 175 12.97 -4.70 -28.06
N GLU A 176 12.82 -3.79 -27.13
CA GLU A 176 13.41 -3.82 -25.79
C GLU A 176 12.46 -3.15 -24.80
N VAL A 177 12.23 -3.80 -23.65
CA VAL A 177 11.61 -3.15 -22.48
C VAL A 177 12.70 -2.97 -21.44
N ARG A 178 12.93 -1.71 -21.06
CA ARG A 178 13.97 -1.33 -20.10
C ARG A 178 13.34 -0.94 -18.79
N GLY A 179 13.60 -1.74 -17.75
CA GLY A 179 13.18 -1.48 -16.40
C GLY A 179 14.02 -0.39 -15.72
N TYR A 180 13.38 0.36 -14.84
CA TYR A 180 13.98 1.39 -14.00
C TYR A 180 13.51 1.20 -12.55
N PRO A 181 14.38 1.46 -11.56
CA PRO A 181 13.96 1.34 -10.15
C PRO A 181 12.78 2.24 -9.79
N GLU A 182 12.73 3.45 -10.37
CA GLU A 182 11.74 4.48 -10.08
C GLU A 182 11.02 4.92 -11.35
N GLY A 183 9.70 5.20 -11.24
CA GLY A 183 8.92 5.73 -12.37
C GLY A 183 9.47 7.03 -12.96
N PRO A 184 9.86 8.02 -12.16
CA PRO A 184 10.53 9.22 -12.64
C PRO A 184 11.85 8.97 -13.39
N ASP A 185 12.56 7.89 -13.09
CA ASP A 185 13.81 7.56 -13.82
C ASP A 185 13.53 7.12 -15.26
N ALA A 186 12.46 6.33 -15.48
CA ALA A 186 11.99 5.98 -16.82
C ALA A 186 11.62 7.26 -17.62
N ILE A 187 10.89 8.20 -16.98
CA ILE A 187 10.53 9.50 -17.59
C ILE A 187 11.77 10.34 -17.91
N ASN A 188 12.77 10.36 -17.04
CA ASN A 188 14.04 11.06 -17.28
C ASN A 188 14.82 10.42 -18.44
N ALA A 189 14.81 9.10 -18.55
CA ALA A 189 15.42 8.37 -19.65
C ALA A 189 14.74 8.69 -20.99
N LEU A 190 13.41 8.82 -21.04
CA LEU A 190 12.67 9.29 -22.21
C LEU A 190 13.11 10.69 -22.63
N LYS A 191 13.15 11.62 -21.70
CA LYS A 191 13.59 13.00 -21.95
C LYS A 191 15.04 13.10 -22.43
N ALA A 192 15.89 12.16 -22.00
CA ALA A 192 17.28 12.05 -22.42
C ALA A 192 17.47 11.30 -23.77
N GLY A 193 16.39 10.77 -24.35
CA GLY A 193 16.44 9.97 -25.59
C GLY A 193 17.11 8.60 -25.41
N GLN A 194 17.08 8.06 -24.18
CA GLN A 194 17.62 6.73 -23.88
C GLN A 194 16.60 5.62 -24.12
N VAL A 195 15.33 5.98 -24.13
CA VAL A 195 14.18 5.18 -24.54
C VAL A 195 13.29 5.99 -25.47
N ASP A 196 12.52 5.33 -26.33
CA ASP A 196 11.66 5.97 -27.32
C ASP A 196 10.29 6.32 -26.77
N ALA A 197 9.82 5.54 -25.80
CA ALA A 197 8.54 5.71 -25.11
C ALA A 197 8.63 5.23 -23.66
N VAL A 198 7.63 5.61 -22.85
CA VAL A 198 7.43 5.10 -21.48
C VAL A 198 5.97 4.69 -21.32
N ILE A 199 5.72 3.55 -20.69
CA ILE A 199 4.38 3.14 -20.25
C ILE A 199 4.33 3.30 -18.73
N ILE A 200 3.34 4.08 -18.27
CA ILE A 200 3.19 4.45 -16.86
C ILE A 200 1.73 4.86 -16.57
N ASP A 201 1.33 4.82 -15.33
CA ASP A 201 -0.01 5.25 -14.88
C ASP A 201 -0.40 6.64 -15.37
N ALA A 202 -1.65 6.76 -15.82
CA ALA A 202 -2.11 7.99 -16.47
C ALA A 202 -2.02 9.23 -15.58
N ALA A 203 -2.22 9.10 -14.27
CA ALA A 203 -2.11 10.25 -13.36
C ALA A 203 -0.67 10.72 -13.23
N VAL A 204 0.30 9.79 -13.21
CA VAL A 204 1.74 10.09 -13.18
C VAL A 204 2.17 10.72 -14.49
N ALA A 205 1.72 10.17 -15.62
CA ALA A 205 1.97 10.74 -16.95
C ALA A 205 1.47 12.20 -17.06
N VAL A 206 0.24 12.46 -16.58
CA VAL A 206 -0.35 13.81 -16.56
C VAL A 206 0.45 14.76 -15.68
N ASP A 207 0.88 14.30 -14.50
CA ASP A 207 1.72 15.12 -13.60
C ASP A 207 3.07 15.44 -14.23
N ALA A 208 3.72 14.44 -14.83
CA ALA A 208 5.01 14.60 -15.51
C ALA A 208 4.96 15.60 -16.67
N VAL A 209 3.96 15.49 -17.55
CA VAL A 209 3.75 16.43 -18.67
C VAL A 209 3.50 17.85 -18.16
N LYS A 210 2.71 18.03 -17.10
CA LYS A 210 2.46 19.36 -16.52
C LYS A 210 3.71 20.00 -15.91
N LYS A 211 4.59 19.19 -15.30
CA LYS A 211 5.79 19.67 -14.60
C LYS A 211 7.01 19.83 -15.50
N SER A 212 7.07 19.06 -16.57
CA SER A 212 8.25 19.03 -17.46
C SER A 212 7.79 19.20 -18.91
N GLY A 213 8.32 20.16 -19.63
CA GLY A 213 8.15 20.22 -21.10
C GLY A 213 8.94 19.11 -21.80
N GLY A 214 8.72 18.98 -23.12
CA GLY A 214 9.47 18.08 -23.99
C GLY A 214 8.94 16.65 -24.06
N ILE A 215 7.88 16.33 -23.35
CA ILE A 215 7.16 15.04 -23.41
C ILE A 215 5.66 15.25 -23.56
N GLU A 216 4.99 14.32 -24.19
CA GLU A 216 3.53 14.30 -24.36
C GLU A 216 2.94 12.91 -24.13
N ILE A 217 1.65 12.86 -23.81
CA ILE A 217 0.89 11.62 -23.77
C ILE A 217 0.42 11.31 -25.19
N ALA A 218 1.02 10.30 -25.82
CA ALA A 218 0.63 9.87 -27.17
C ALA A 218 -0.69 9.09 -27.15
N GLN A 219 -0.87 8.22 -26.15
CA GLN A 219 -2.06 7.39 -26.02
C GLN A 219 -2.42 7.17 -24.55
N LYS A 220 -3.73 7.17 -24.27
CA LYS A 220 -4.31 6.58 -23.06
C LYS A 220 -4.61 5.11 -23.36
N ILE A 221 -4.06 4.21 -22.56
CA ILE A 221 -4.24 2.77 -22.68
C ILE A 221 -5.29 2.36 -21.63
N VAL A 222 -6.45 1.86 -22.09
CA VAL A 222 -7.55 1.50 -21.18
C VAL A 222 -7.28 0.14 -20.57
N THR A 223 -6.69 0.10 -19.39
CA THR A 223 -6.40 -1.13 -18.62
C THR A 223 -7.34 -1.30 -17.42
N ASN A 224 -8.04 -0.21 -17.01
CA ASN A 224 -9.00 -0.22 -15.90
C ASN A 224 -8.43 -0.81 -14.60
N GLU A 225 -7.27 -0.34 -14.19
CA GLU A 225 -6.56 -0.84 -13.01
C GLU A 225 -7.09 -0.22 -11.73
N LEU A 226 -7.46 -1.07 -10.78
CA LEU A 226 -7.91 -0.66 -9.44
C LEU A 226 -6.75 -0.74 -8.45
N TYR A 227 -6.54 0.32 -7.67
CA TYR A 227 -5.57 0.32 -6.58
C TYR A 227 -6.23 -0.08 -5.27
N GLY A 228 -5.58 -1.00 -4.55
CA GLY A 228 -5.91 -1.39 -3.19
C GLY A 228 -4.72 -1.20 -2.25
N ILE A 229 -4.96 -1.34 -0.97
CA ILE A 229 -3.94 -1.29 0.08
C ILE A 229 -3.56 -2.73 0.42
N PRO A 230 -2.33 -3.19 0.08
CA PRO A 230 -1.89 -4.52 0.47
C PRO A 230 -1.62 -4.64 1.97
N VAL A 231 -2.03 -5.76 2.54
CA VAL A 231 -1.67 -6.23 3.89
C VAL A 231 -1.07 -7.63 3.79
N ALA A 232 -0.37 -8.09 4.82
CA ALA A 232 0.13 -9.46 4.83
C ALA A 232 -1.03 -10.46 4.76
N GLU A 233 -0.85 -11.55 3.99
CA GLU A 233 -1.76 -12.68 3.97
C GLU A 233 -2.04 -13.18 5.41
N ASP A 234 -3.25 -13.59 5.70
CA ASP A 234 -3.72 -14.01 7.03
C ASP A 234 -3.87 -12.86 8.07
N ASN A 235 -3.70 -11.58 7.73
CA ASN A 235 -4.03 -10.46 8.62
C ASN A 235 -5.44 -9.88 8.38
N ASP A 236 -6.43 -10.77 8.43
CA ASP A 236 -7.86 -10.41 8.23
C ASP A 236 -8.32 -9.29 9.17
N ALA A 237 -7.81 -9.25 10.40
CA ALA A 237 -8.22 -8.26 11.38
C ALA A 237 -7.82 -6.83 10.96
N LEU A 238 -6.61 -6.62 10.44
CA LEU A 238 -6.18 -5.33 9.94
C LEU A 238 -6.90 -4.97 8.63
N LEU A 239 -7.06 -5.94 7.73
CA LEU A 239 -7.77 -5.76 6.47
C LEU A 239 -9.21 -5.31 6.67
N GLU A 240 -9.95 -5.96 7.59
CA GLU A 240 -11.34 -5.59 7.95
C GLU A 240 -11.41 -4.14 8.47
N GLN A 241 -10.46 -3.73 9.31
CA GLN A 241 -10.43 -2.37 9.84
C GLN A 241 -10.10 -1.34 8.76
N ILE A 242 -9.14 -1.64 7.87
CA ILE A 242 -8.83 -0.78 6.72
C ILE A 242 -10.05 -0.62 5.81
N ASN A 243 -10.73 -1.71 5.47
CA ASN A 243 -11.94 -1.69 4.63
C ASN A 243 -13.09 -0.92 5.30
N GLY A 244 -13.27 -1.10 6.61
CA GLY A 244 -14.25 -0.32 7.38
C GLY A 244 -13.97 1.19 7.30
N ALA A 245 -12.71 1.59 7.49
CA ALA A 245 -12.29 2.99 7.39
C ALA A 245 -12.41 3.53 5.95
N LEU A 246 -12.08 2.70 4.93
CA LEU A 246 -12.29 3.07 3.52
C LEU A 246 -13.77 3.28 3.21
N ALA A 247 -14.67 2.43 3.71
CA ALA A 247 -16.10 2.61 3.54
C ALA A 247 -16.58 3.92 4.16
N GLU A 248 -16.10 4.27 5.35
CA GLU A 248 -16.43 5.55 6.00
C GLU A 248 -15.97 6.76 5.18
N ILE A 249 -14.72 6.77 4.65
CA ILE A 249 -14.23 7.91 3.85
C ILE A 249 -14.91 8.01 2.48
N LYS A 250 -15.45 6.90 1.96
CA LYS A 250 -16.29 6.90 0.75
C LYS A 250 -17.66 7.50 1.05
N GLU A 251 -18.29 7.08 2.16
CA GLU A 251 -19.64 7.49 2.55
C GLU A 251 -19.70 8.97 2.98
N ASP A 252 -18.74 9.45 3.75
CA ASP A 252 -18.73 10.85 4.25
C ASP A 252 -18.20 11.87 3.23
N GLY A 253 -17.74 11.41 2.05
CA GLY A 253 -17.26 12.23 0.95
C GLY A 253 -15.78 12.64 1.04
N THR A 254 -15.05 12.23 2.06
CA THR A 254 -13.62 12.53 2.21
C THR A 254 -12.82 12.04 1.01
N LEU A 255 -13.11 10.82 0.51
CA LEU A 255 -12.44 10.28 -0.67
C LEU A 255 -12.72 11.14 -1.93
N ALA A 256 -13.96 11.61 -2.08
CA ALA A 256 -14.34 12.49 -3.21
C ALA A 256 -13.60 13.83 -3.14
N GLU A 257 -13.42 14.41 -1.96
CA GLU A 257 -12.64 15.64 -1.78
C GLU A 257 -11.17 15.44 -2.17
N LEU A 258 -10.57 14.30 -1.82
CA LEU A 258 -9.21 13.95 -2.22
C LEU A 258 -9.09 13.74 -3.74
N TYR A 259 -10.04 13.06 -4.36
CA TYR A 259 -10.11 12.95 -5.82
C TYR A 259 -10.16 14.33 -6.51
N GLN A 260 -11.02 15.21 -6.03
CA GLN A 260 -11.13 16.58 -6.55
C GLN A 260 -9.85 17.38 -6.31
N LYS A 261 -9.21 17.21 -5.16
CA LYS A 261 -7.95 17.90 -4.82
C LYS A 261 -6.84 17.54 -5.81
N TYR A 262 -6.61 16.26 -6.05
CA TYR A 262 -5.48 15.76 -6.81
C TYR A 262 -5.76 15.65 -8.32
N PHE A 263 -6.95 15.17 -8.69
CA PHE A 263 -7.25 14.78 -10.08
C PHE A 263 -8.31 15.66 -10.76
N LYS A 264 -8.97 16.56 -10.03
CA LYS A 264 -10.04 17.44 -10.55
C LYS A 264 -11.20 16.66 -11.18
N LYS A 265 -11.49 15.51 -10.65
CA LYS A 265 -12.59 14.61 -11.06
C LYS A 265 -13.22 13.96 -9.84
N ASP A 266 -14.41 13.40 -9.99
CA ASP A 266 -15.05 12.56 -8.98
C ASP A 266 -14.50 11.11 -9.05
N PRO A 267 -14.54 10.35 -7.94
CA PRO A 267 -14.21 8.94 -7.98
C PRO A 267 -15.24 8.18 -8.85
N PRO A 268 -14.79 7.16 -9.63
CA PRO A 268 -15.71 6.33 -10.40
C PRO A 268 -16.55 5.43 -9.50
N GLN A 269 -17.67 4.91 -10.03
CA GLN A 269 -18.62 4.12 -9.26
C GLN A 269 -18.00 2.83 -8.73
N SER A 270 -17.17 2.15 -9.50
CA SER A 270 -16.42 0.96 -9.08
C SER A 270 -15.59 1.18 -7.82
N VAL A 271 -14.95 2.35 -7.69
CA VAL A 271 -14.20 2.73 -6.48
C VAL A 271 -15.13 2.97 -5.30
N LEU A 272 -16.26 3.68 -5.52
CA LEU A 272 -17.22 3.98 -4.46
C LEU A 272 -17.92 2.71 -3.94
N GLU A 273 -18.27 1.79 -4.82
CA GLU A 273 -18.94 0.54 -4.48
C GLU A 273 -17.98 -0.52 -3.93
N GLY A 274 -16.67 -0.30 -4.02
CA GLY A 274 -15.68 -1.27 -3.53
C GLY A 274 -15.64 -2.55 -4.37
N THR A 275 -16.04 -2.49 -5.65
CA THR A 275 -16.01 -3.65 -6.53
C THR A 275 -14.62 -3.84 -7.12
N HIS A 276 -14.13 -5.08 -7.08
CA HIS A 276 -12.82 -5.43 -7.70
C HIS A 276 -12.93 -5.59 -9.23
N GLU A 277 -14.12 -5.52 -9.81
CA GLU A 277 -14.31 -5.54 -11.26
C GLU A 277 -14.42 -4.10 -11.79
N PRO A 278 -13.51 -3.65 -12.68
CA PRO A 278 -13.61 -2.35 -13.33
C PRO A 278 -14.79 -2.33 -14.32
N GLU A 279 -15.43 -1.17 -14.45
CA GLU A 279 -16.54 -0.93 -15.40
C GLU A 279 -16.09 -0.94 -16.86
#